data_9756eb0e965f6ded1d38325d2a58957d
#
_entry.id   9756eb0e965f6ded1d38325d2a58957d
#
_cell.length_a   1.000
_cell.length_b   1.000
_cell.length_c   1.000
_cell.angle_alpha   90.00
_cell.angle_beta   90.00
_cell.angle_gamma   90.00
#
_symmetry.space_group_name_H-M   'P 1'
#
loop_
_entity.id
_entity.type
_entity.pdbx_description
1 polymer ?
#
loop_
_entity_poly.entity_id
_entity_poly.type
_entity_poly.pdbx_seq_one_letter_code
_entity_poly.pdbx_strand_id
1 'polypeptide(L)'
;MAESYGWAGKILRVNLTTGEITTQDDEKYHKYIGGMGMAYRIMYEEAPMELDPYDEKALVIFGVGPLTGAGVPCSGRMNVTFRSTWSKGHSIIDAHMGGHIGSMLKYAGYDG
;
A
#
# COMPACT_ATOMS: atom_id res chain seq x y z
N MET A 1 22.75 9.74 -3.98
CA MET A 1 21.63 8.90 -3.50
C MET A 1 21.13 9.49 -2.19
N ALA A 2 19.91 9.94 -2.15
CA ALA A 2 19.33 10.46 -0.91
C ALA A 2 19.19 9.32 0.10
N GLU A 3 19.63 9.55 1.33
CA GLU A 3 19.37 8.59 2.41
C GLU A 3 17.88 8.59 2.72
N SER A 4 17.24 7.44 2.60
CA SER A 4 15.81 7.29 2.82
C SER A 4 15.55 6.64 4.18
N TYR A 5 15.62 7.45 5.22
CA TYR A 5 15.34 6.98 6.59
C TYR A 5 13.90 6.51 6.74
N GLY A 6 13.71 5.33 7.34
CA GLY A 6 12.39 4.77 7.61
C GLY A 6 11.72 4.10 6.40
N TRP A 7 12.26 4.23 5.21
CA TRP A 7 11.73 3.61 4.02
C TRP A 7 12.49 2.32 3.67
N ALA A 8 11.76 1.27 3.30
CA ALA A 8 12.38 0.06 2.73
C ALA A 8 12.77 0.27 1.27
N GLY A 9 12.13 1.21 0.59
CA GLY A 9 12.47 1.65 -0.76
C GLY A 9 11.78 0.92 -1.88
N LYS A 10 10.93 -0.06 -1.58
CA LYS A 10 10.27 -0.86 -2.62
C LYS A 10 8.90 -1.37 -2.23
N ILE A 11 8.08 -1.58 -3.24
CA ILE A 11 6.75 -2.16 -3.16
C ILE A 11 6.78 -3.52 -3.85
N LEU A 12 6.17 -4.53 -3.23
CA LEU A 12 5.95 -5.83 -3.84
C LEU A 12 4.66 -5.81 -4.65
N ARG A 13 4.74 -6.17 -5.91
CA ARG A 13 3.58 -6.30 -6.79
C ARG A 13 3.33 -7.76 -7.10
N VAL A 14 2.12 -8.21 -6.81
CA VAL A 14 1.68 -9.58 -7.06
C VAL A 14 0.51 -9.54 -8.02
N ASN A 15 0.66 -10.16 -9.19
CA ASN A 15 -0.43 -10.34 -10.14
C ASN A 15 -1.04 -11.72 -9.91
N LEU A 16 -2.22 -11.75 -9.31
CA LEU A 16 -2.89 -13.02 -8.97
C LEU A 16 -3.43 -13.74 -10.20
N THR A 17 -3.65 -13.05 -11.32
CA THR A 17 -4.13 -13.67 -12.56
C THR A 17 -3.02 -14.46 -13.24
N THR A 18 -1.82 -13.93 -13.32
CA THR A 18 -0.67 -14.55 -14.00
C THR A 18 0.29 -15.26 -13.06
N GLY A 19 0.22 -14.96 -11.75
CA GLY A 19 1.19 -15.43 -10.76
C GLY A 19 2.52 -14.68 -10.78
N GLU A 20 2.63 -13.61 -11.55
CA GLU A 20 3.85 -12.82 -11.63
C GLU A 20 4.07 -11.98 -10.37
N ILE A 21 5.29 -12.02 -9.84
CA ILE A 21 5.71 -11.25 -8.67
C ILE A 21 6.86 -10.34 -9.08
N THR A 22 6.68 -9.04 -8.91
CA THR A 22 7.69 -8.02 -9.24
C THR A 22 7.89 -7.06 -8.08
N THR A 23 9.00 -6.34 -8.11
CA THR A 23 9.26 -5.25 -7.16
C THR A 23 9.33 -3.92 -7.90
N GLN A 24 8.86 -2.87 -7.24
CA GLN A 24 8.84 -1.52 -7.78
C GLN A 24 9.47 -0.58 -6.76
N ASP A 25 10.28 0.36 -7.25
CA ASP A 25 10.78 1.46 -6.43
C ASP A 25 9.63 2.37 -5.99
N ASP A 26 9.66 2.82 -4.75
CA ASP A 26 8.59 3.63 -4.17
C ASP A 26 8.99 5.09 -3.89
N GLU A 27 10.18 5.53 -4.30
CA GLU A 27 10.69 6.87 -4.00
C GLU A 27 9.71 7.98 -4.41
N LYS A 28 9.05 7.83 -5.55
CA LYS A 28 8.06 8.82 -6.02
C LYS A 28 6.85 8.97 -5.11
N TYR A 29 6.60 7.99 -4.25
CA TYR A 29 5.48 8.00 -3.31
C TYR A 29 5.85 8.51 -1.93
N HIS A 30 7.13 8.72 -1.62
CA HIS A 30 7.57 9.16 -0.30
C HIS A 30 6.93 10.49 0.12
N LYS A 31 6.66 11.38 -0.82
CA LYS A 31 5.98 12.66 -0.56
C LYS A 31 4.56 12.52 -0.01
N TYR A 32 3.96 11.36 -0.17
CA TYR A 32 2.62 11.04 0.39
C TYR A 32 2.70 10.36 1.75
N ILE A 33 3.91 10.18 2.30
CA ILE A 33 4.19 9.66 3.64
C ILE A 33 3.70 8.21 3.84
N GLY A 34 3.76 7.39 2.81
CA GLY A 34 3.48 5.95 2.88
C GLY A 34 2.03 5.60 3.24
N GLY A 35 1.80 4.37 3.61
CA GLY A 35 0.51 3.88 4.08
C GLY A 35 -0.66 4.26 3.18
N MET A 36 -1.66 4.90 3.76
CA MET A 36 -2.87 5.33 3.05
C MET A 36 -2.56 6.34 1.93
N GLY A 37 -1.66 7.30 2.17
CA GLY A 37 -1.31 8.30 1.16
C GLY A 37 -0.71 7.68 -0.10
N MET A 38 0.23 6.77 0.07
CA MET A 38 0.83 6.01 -1.02
C MET A 38 -0.21 5.14 -1.74
N ALA A 39 -1.02 4.41 -0.97
CA ALA A 39 -2.01 3.51 -1.53
C ALA A 39 -3.07 4.26 -2.35
N TYR A 40 -3.56 5.39 -1.86
CA TYR A 40 -4.52 6.22 -2.59
C TYR A 40 -3.92 6.79 -3.88
N ARG A 41 -2.65 7.19 -3.83
CA ARG A 41 -1.98 7.68 -5.05
C ARG A 41 -1.82 6.59 -6.10
N ILE A 42 -1.44 5.39 -5.70
CA ILE A 42 -1.35 4.23 -6.60
C ILE A 42 -2.74 3.92 -7.18
N MET A 43 -3.76 3.90 -6.34
CA MET A 43 -5.13 3.64 -6.77
C MET A 43 -5.60 4.70 -7.79
N TYR A 44 -5.30 5.96 -7.54
CA TYR A 44 -5.64 7.05 -8.43
C TYR A 44 -4.95 6.93 -9.80
N GLU A 45 -3.69 6.53 -9.83
CA GLU A 45 -2.92 6.42 -11.06
C GLU A 45 -3.27 5.17 -11.88
N GLU A 46 -3.59 4.06 -11.25
CA GLU A 46 -3.66 2.76 -11.90
C GLU A 46 -5.06 2.16 -11.99
N ALA A 47 -5.98 2.57 -11.12
CA ALA A 47 -7.35 2.06 -11.14
C ALA A 47 -8.28 3.05 -11.86
N PRO A 48 -8.98 2.61 -12.92
CA PRO A 48 -9.99 3.46 -13.58
C PRO A 48 -11.08 3.91 -12.61
N MET A 49 -11.70 5.06 -12.89
CA MET A 49 -12.88 5.49 -12.15
C MET A 49 -14.01 4.46 -12.32
N GLU A 50 -14.77 4.26 -11.25
CA GLU A 50 -15.90 3.32 -11.22
C GLU A 50 -15.54 1.87 -11.58
N LEU A 51 -14.28 1.48 -11.41
CA LEU A 51 -13.86 0.10 -11.61
C LEU A 51 -14.62 -0.83 -10.66
N ASP A 52 -15.18 -1.91 -11.19
CA ASP A 52 -15.84 -2.94 -10.39
C ASP A 52 -14.83 -3.56 -9.41
N PRO A 53 -15.16 -3.63 -8.11
CA PRO A 53 -14.25 -4.23 -7.11
C PRO A 53 -13.87 -5.68 -7.40
N TYR A 54 -14.67 -6.39 -8.17
CA TYR A 54 -14.42 -7.79 -8.57
C TYR A 54 -13.77 -7.94 -9.94
N ASP A 55 -13.44 -6.83 -10.61
CA ASP A 55 -12.73 -6.88 -11.88
C ASP A 55 -11.31 -7.43 -11.69
N GLU A 56 -10.79 -8.11 -12.71
CA GLU A 56 -9.41 -8.62 -12.68
C GLU A 56 -8.34 -7.53 -12.54
N LYS A 57 -8.68 -6.29 -12.89
CA LYS A 57 -7.82 -5.12 -12.75
C LYS A 57 -7.93 -4.44 -11.38
N ALA A 58 -8.82 -4.93 -10.50
CA ALA A 58 -8.99 -4.37 -9.18
C ALA A 58 -7.73 -4.51 -8.36
N LEU A 59 -7.40 -3.45 -7.61
CA LEU A 59 -6.23 -3.42 -6.75
C LEU A 59 -6.63 -3.54 -5.29
N VAL A 60 -5.86 -4.31 -4.53
CA VAL A 60 -5.86 -4.30 -3.07
C VAL A 60 -4.44 -3.94 -2.66
N ILE A 61 -4.29 -2.84 -1.93
CA ILE A 61 -2.98 -2.29 -1.61
C ILE A 61 -2.79 -2.30 -0.09
N PHE A 62 -1.72 -2.96 0.34
CA PHE A 62 -1.27 -2.97 1.73
C PHE A 62 -0.11 -1.98 1.84
N GLY A 63 -0.17 -1.05 2.78
CA GLY A 63 0.88 -0.05 2.90
C GLY A 63 1.23 0.28 4.33
N VAL A 64 2.49 0.58 4.58
CA VAL A 64 3.01 1.01 5.87
C VAL A 64 3.74 2.34 5.74
N GLY A 65 3.85 3.05 6.86
CA GLY A 65 4.52 4.34 6.89
C GLY A 65 6.01 4.24 7.22
N PRO A 66 6.72 5.36 7.17
CA PRO A 66 8.17 5.39 7.42
C PRO A 66 8.54 5.08 8.87
N LEU A 67 7.63 5.26 9.83
CA LEU A 67 7.88 4.98 11.24
C LEU A 67 7.56 3.53 11.63
N THR A 68 6.83 2.80 10.78
CA THR A 68 6.46 1.41 11.06
C THR A 68 7.68 0.52 11.07
N GLY A 69 7.86 -0.23 12.15
CA GLY A 69 9.02 -1.11 12.32
C GLY A 69 10.29 -0.42 12.78
N ALA A 70 10.29 0.90 12.97
CA ALA A 70 11.46 1.68 13.38
C ALA A 70 11.59 1.82 14.91
N GLY A 71 10.78 1.12 15.70
CA GLY A 71 10.80 1.21 17.16
C GLY A 71 10.07 2.42 17.73
N VAL A 72 9.36 3.18 16.92
CA VAL A 72 8.58 4.34 17.36
C VAL A 72 7.28 3.86 18.00
N PRO A 73 6.92 4.33 19.20
CA PRO A 73 5.65 3.95 19.83
C PRO A 73 4.43 4.29 18.96
N CYS A 74 3.41 3.43 18.98
CA CYS A 74 2.13 3.62 18.29
C CYS A 74 2.25 3.76 16.75
N SER A 75 3.26 3.15 16.15
CA SER A 75 3.51 3.26 14.70
C SER A 75 3.26 1.96 13.91
N GLY A 76 2.68 0.94 14.53
CA GLY A 76 2.57 -0.39 13.93
C GLY A 76 1.36 -0.62 13.00
N ARG A 77 0.56 0.39 12.74
CA ARG A 77 -0.64 0.24 11.89
C ARG A 77 -0.29 0.05 10.42
N MET A 78 -0.96 -0.91 9.79
CA MET A 78 -0.92 -1.13 8.36
C MET A 78 -2.24 -0.70 7.74
N ASN A 79 -2.18 -0.03 6.59
CA ASN A 79 -3.34 0.37 5.82
C ASN A 79 -3.64 -0.67 4.73
N VAL A 80 -4.91 -0.91 4.49
CA VAL A 80 -5.40 -1.71 3.35
C VAL A 80 -6.37 -0.84 2.56
N THR A 81 -6.09 -0.61 1.29
CA THR A 81 -6.89 0.27 0.42
C THR A 81 -7.46 -0.54 -0.74
N PHE A 82 -8.74 -0.37 -1.01
CA PHE A 82 -9.46 -1.11 -2.05
C PHE A 82 -10.69 -0.34 -2.52
N ARG A 83 -11.43 -0.88 -3.49
CA ARG A 83 -12.69 -0.31 -3.96
C ARG A 83 -13.87 -0.84 -3.16
N SER A 84 -14.81 0.02 -2.82
CA SER A 84 -16.02 -0.35 -2.09
C SER A 84 -16.98 -1.16 -2.96
N THR A 85 -17.52 -2.24 -2.40
CA THR A 85 -18.63 -2.98 -3.01
C THR A 85 -19.98 -2.36 -2.70
N TRP A 86 -20.06 -1.46 -1.72
CA TRP A 86 -21.29 -0.91 -1.18
C TRP A 86 -21.64 0.47 -1.72
N SER A 87 -20.62 1.31 -1.94
CA SER A 87 -20.86 2.68 -2.38
C SER A 87 -21.18 2.74 -3.87
N LYS A 88 -22.12 3.62 -4.21
CA LYS A 88 -22.39 3.95 -5.61
C LYS A 88 -21.13 4.55 -6.24
N GLY A 89 -20.74 4.05 -7.41
CA GLY A 89 -19.51 4.48 -8.09
C GLY A 89 -18.24 3.82 -7.58
N HIS A 90 -18.36 2.85 -6.65
CA HIS A 90 -17.22 2.06 -6.13
C HIS A 90 -16.07 2.94 -5.65
N SER A 91 -16.34 3.85 -4.72
CA SER A 91 -15.33 4.75 -4.15
C SER A 91 -14.16 3.98 -3.52
N ILE A 92 -13.03 4.64 -3.46
CA ILE A 92 -11.85 4.11 -2.77
C ILE A 92 -12.12 4.17 -1.28
N ILE A 93 -11.93 3.05 -0.60
CA ILE A 93 -12.06 2.94 0.84
C ILE A 93 -10.81 2.28 1.42
N ASP A 94 -10.64 2.42 2.71
CA ASP A 94 -9.51 1.86 3.42
C ASP A 94 -9.92 1.24 4.76
N ALA A 95 -9.07 0.37 5.24
CA ALA A 95 -9.12 -0.21 6.57
C ALA A 95 -7.73 -0.17 7.18
N HIS A 96 -7.67 -0.14 8.50
CA HIS A 96 -6.41 -0.14 9.23
C HIS A 96 -6.36 -1.34 10.18
N MET A 97 -5.22 -2.00 10.24
CA MET A 97 -5.03 -3.10 11.16
C MET A 97 -3.81 -2.87 12.02
N GLY A 98 -3.93 -3.22 13.29
CA GLY A 98 -2.85 -3.16 14.26
C GLY A 98 -2.10 -4.49 14.37
N GLY A 99 -1.30 -4.62 15.41
CA GLY A 99 -0.49 -5.81 15.67
C GLY A 99 0.86 -5.74 14.98
N HIS A 100 1.42 -6.90 14.64
CA HIS A 100 2.80 -6.99 14.14
C HIS A 100 2.91 -7.08 12.62
N ILE A 101 1.82 -7.22 11.91
CA ILE A 101 1.85 -7.48 10.45
C ILE A 101 2.50 -6.34 9.67
N GLY A 102 2.25 -5.08 10.04
CA GLY A 102 2.87 -3.93 9.39
C GLY A 102 4.39 -3.90 9.58
N SER A 103 4.84 -4.13 10.82
CA SER A 103 6.27 -4.22 11.13
C SER A 103 6.94 -5.38 10.42
N MET A 104 6.27 -6.53 10.32
CA MET A 104 6.80 -7.70 9.62
C MET A 104 6.93 -7.43 8.12
N LEU A 105 6.00 -6.70 7.51
CA LEU A 105 6.11 -6.28 6.12
C LEU A 105 7.34 -5.41 5.90
N LYS A 106 7.58 -4.45 6.81
CA LYS A 106 8.77 -3.60 6.77
C LYS A 106 10.05 -4.42 6.93
N TYR A 107 10.09 -5.37 7.86
CA TYR A 107 11.25 -6.25 8.08
C TYR A 107 11.52 -7.16 6.89
N ALA A 108 10.48 -7.52 6.14
CA ALA A 108 10.64 -8.25 4.89
C ALA A 108 11.25 -7.38 3.76
N GLY A 109 11.37 -6.08 3.98
CA GLY A 109 12.00 -5.14 3.06
C GLY A 109 11.03 -4.42 2.12
N TYR A 110 9.77 -4.28 2.50
CA TYR A 110 8.76 -3.64 1.66
C TYR A 110 7.99 -2.56 2.43
N ASP A 111 7.61 -1.51 1.72
CA ASP A 111 6.72 -0.45 2.21
C ASP A 111 5.26 -0.69 1.81
N GLY A 112 5.04 -1.65 0.94
CA GLY A 112 3.71 -2.02 0.49
C GLY A 112 3.71 -3.19 -0.46
#